data_e0fb3014c2d66c95f17a0159ea6c36e7
#
_entry.id   e0fb3014c2d66c95f17a0159ea6c36e7
#
_cell.length_a   1.000
_cell.length_b   1.000
_cell.length_c   1.000
_cell.angle_alpha   90.00
_cell.angle_beta   90.00
_cell.angle_gamma   90.00
#
_symmetry.space_group_name_H-M   'P 1'
#
loop_
_entity.id
_entity.type
_entity.pdbx_description
1 polymer ?
#
loop_
_entity_poly.entity_id
_entity_poly.type
_entity_poly.pdbx_seq_one_letter_code
_entity_poly.pdbx_strand_id
1 'polypeptide(L)'
;MKQDNALQVYYDEKLVGTLAMTANRKAAFQYTDEWLEHGFSISPFSLPLKKQVFVPTKDYFGGLYGVFADSLPDNWGRLLLNRLLREHKQDPDKLTVLDRLAIVGKSGMGALTYYPERKFPEQQDNPDLDELARECQKILNTEYTDKLDELYRLGGTSGGARPKIMTSIGNEEWIIKFPVHVDGKDAGKMEYDYSCCARKCEITMSETKLFPSGICKGYFGTRRFDRVPDQNGIKRVHMLTAAALLELDFEQPSLDYHSLMKLTKILTKDHYADVESMFRRMCFNVFAHNRDDHSKNFTYLYDEEKDQWRLSPAYDLTYSNTYYGEHTTTVDGNGKDPGRKELLAVGITAGMKKNRCMEIIDEIERCVGEMLGDYL
;
A
#
# COMPACT_ATOMS: atom_id res chain seq x y z
N MET A 1 -26.65 -13.52 0.51
CA MET A 1 -26.67 -12.07 0.17
C MET A 1 -27.06 -11.88 -1.28
N LYS A 2 -27.77 -10.79 -1.62
CA LYS A 2 -28.01 -10.41 -3.03
C LYS A 2 -26.68 -9.93 -3.59
N GLN A 3 -26.25 -10.44 -4.73
CA GLN A 3 -25.00 -10.02 -5.38
C GLN A 3 -25.18 -8.63 -5.97
N ASP A 4 -24.16 -7.77 -5.80
CA ASP A 4 -24.13 -6.46 -6.44
C ASP A 4 -23.60 -6.62 -7.87
N ASN A 5 -24.46 -6.39 -8.84
CA ASN A 5 -24.08 -6.46 -10.25
C ASN A 5 -23.43 -5.17 -10.76
N ALA A 6 -23.58 -4.07 -10.03
CA ALA A 6 -22.98 -2.78 -10.34
C ALA A 6 -22.71 -1.98 -9.06
N LEU A 7 -21.65 -1.18 -9.10
CA LEU A 7 -21.25 -0.22 -8.05
C LEU A 7 -20.97 1.13 -8.67
N GLN A 8 -21.35 2.17 -7.97
CA GLN A 8 -20.94 3.54 -8.25
C GLN A 8 -19.59 3.80 -7.57
N VAL A 9 -18.67 4.43 -8.28
CA VAL A 9 -17.37 4.84 -7.80
C VAL A 9 -17.38 6.34 -7.59
N TYR A 10 -17.03 6.78 -6.39
CA TYR A 10 -16.97 8.18 -6.01
C TYR A 10 -15.55 8.61 -5.68
N TYR A 11 -15.28 9.87 -5.87
CA TYR A 11 -14.12 10.61 -5.42
C TYR A 11 -14.62 11.90 -4.77
N ASP A 12 -14.40 12.08 -3.48
CA ASP A 12 -14.79 13.27 -2.73
C ASP A 12 -16.27 13.67 -2.99
N GLU A 13 -17.19 12.73 -2.84
CA GLU A 13 -18.63 12.86 -3.10
C GLU A 13 -19.05 13.06 -4.57
N LYS A 14 -18.10 13.22 -5.50
CA LYS A 14 -18.37 13.31 -6.94
C LYS A 14 -18.42 11.91 -7.56
N LEU A 15 -19.43 11.66 -8.36
CA LEU A 15 -19.57 10.39 -9.06
C LEU A 15 -18.57 10.30 -10.22
N VAL A 16 -17.57 9.44 -10.07
CA VAL A 16 -16.53 9.18 -11.07
C VAL A 16 -17.07 8.33 -12.22
N GLY A 17 -17.76 7.25 -11.88
CA GLY A 17 -18.21 6.29 -12.87
C GLY A 17 -18.92 5.09 -12.25
N THR A 18 -19.17 4.09 -13.07
CA THR A 18 -19.86 2.87 -12.68
C THR A 18 -19.00 1.64 -13.01
N LEU A 19 -18.87 0.74 -12.06
CA LEU A 19 -18.39 -0.63 -12.22
C LEU A 19 -19.57 -1.58 -12.42
N ALA A 20 -19.50 -2.48 -13.41
CA ALA A 20 -20.52 -3.50 -13.63
C ALA A 20 -19.89 -4.83 -13.99
N MET A 21 -20.43 -5.92 -13.42
CA MET A 21 -19.98 -7.28 -13.76
C MET A 21 -20.40 -7.67 -15.17
N THR A 22 -19.45 -8.11 -15.96
CA THR A 22 -19.69 -8.74 -17.27
C THR A 22 -20.02 -10.22 -17.11
N ALA A 23 -20.56 -10.83 -18.17
CA ALA A 23 -20.81 -12.28 -18.21
C ALA A 23 -19.53 -13.12 -17.96
N ASN A 24 -18.37 -12.60 -18.33
CA ASN A 24 -17.07 -13.25 -18.13
C ASN A 24 -16.43 -12.96 -16.74
N ARG A 25 -17.23 -12.49 -15.77
CA ARG A 25 -16.81 -12.20 -14.40
C ARG A 25 -15.70 -11.13 -14.29
N LYS A 26 -15.63 -10.20 -15.26
CA LYS A 26 -14.78 -9.02 -15.22
C LYS A 26 -15.60 -7.79 -14.86
N ALA A 27 -15.05 -6.89 -14.06
CA ALA A 27 -15.69 -5.63 -13.71
C ALA A 27 -15.36 -4.58 -14.77
N ALA A 28 -16.31 -4.33 -15.66
CA ALA A 28 -16.22 -3.24 -16.63
C ALA A 28 -16.44 -1.90 -15.93
N PHE A 29 -15.71 -0.88 -16.36
CA PHE A 29 -15.80 0.48 -15.83
C PHE A 29 -16.15 1.48 -16.92
N GLN A 30 -16.95 2.48 -16.59
CA GLN A 30 -17.25 3.63 -17.47
C GLN A 30 -17.32 4.89 -16.62
N TYR A 31 -16.62 5.95 -17.07
CA TYR A 31 -16.74 7.29 -16.51
C TYR A 31 -18.11 7.91 -16.77
N THR A 32 -18.57 8.78 -15.86
CA THR A 32 -19.72 9.66 -16.12
C THR A 32 -19.34 10.79 -17.07
N ASP A 33 -20.34 11.36 -17.77
CA ASP A 33 -20.11 12.50 -18.65
C ASP A 33 -19.61 13.73 -17.85
N GLU A 34 -20.13 13.96 -16.65
CA GLU A 34 -19.69 15.02 -15.74
C GLU A 34 -18.22 14.86 -15.33
N TRP A 35 -17.80 13.63 -14.99
CA TRP A 35 -16.40 13.37 -14.64
C TRP A 35 -15.46 13.52 -15.84
N LEU A 36 -15.93 13.18 -17.06
CA LEU A 36 -15.16 13.39 -18.29
C LEU A 36 -14.89 14.86 -18.59
N GLU A 37 -15.80 15.77 -18.18
CA GLU A 37 -15.65 17.22 -18.39
C GLU A 37 -14.73 17.88 -17.34
N HIS A 38 -14.81 17.45 -16.08
CA HIS A 38 -14.22 18.20 -14.94
C HIS A 38 -13.28 17.38 -14.07
N GLY A 39 -13.17 16.08 -14.32
CA GLY A 39 -12.36 15.16 -13.55
C GLY A 39 -10.99 14.90 -14.16
N PHE A 40 -10.35 13.90 -13.66
CA PHE A 40 -9.02 13.43 -14.10
C PHE A 40 -9.04 11.91 -14.33
N SER A 41 -8.01 11.38 -14.99
CA SER A 41 -7.84 9.92 -15.13
C SER A 41 -7.46 9.31 -13.78
N ILE A 42 -8.35 8.47 -13.21
CA ILE A 42 -8.09 7.77 -11.96
C ILE A 42 -7.01 6.70 -12.08
N SER A 43 -6.64 6.30 -13.30
CA SER A 43 -5.51 5.41 -13.59
C SER A 43 -4.96 5.76 -14.98
N PRO A 44 -3.87 6.55 -15.08
CA PRO A 44 -3.47 7.18 -16.34
C PRO A 44 -3.10 6.20 -17.45
N PHE A 45 -2.68 4.99 -17.12
CA PHE A 45 -2.30 3.98 -18.11
C PHE A 45 -3.45 3.03 -18.47
N SER A 46 -4.30 2.67 -17.49
CA SER A 46 -5.35 1.66 -17.69
C SER A 46 -6.70 2.27 -18.02
N LEU A 47 -7.02 3.45 -17.46
CA LEU A 47 -8.30 4.13 -17.57
C LEU A 47 -8.10 5.59 -18.02
N PRO A 48 -7.59 5.85 -19.24
CA PRO A 48 -7.48 7.20 -19.74
C PRO A 48 -8.86 7.89 -19.75
N LEU A 49 -8.89 9.22 -19.56
CA LEU A 49 -10.13 10.01 -19.50
C LEU A 49 -10.82 10.04 -20.88
N LYS A 50 -11.60 8.99 -21.20
CA LYS A 50 -12.28 8.81 -22.48
C LYS A 50 -13.67 8.22 -22.27
N LYS A 51 -14.62 8.62 -23.14
CA LYS A 51 -16.00 8.09 -23.16
C LYS A 51 -16.03 6.72 -23.82
N GLN A 52 -15.77 5.69 -23.04
CA GLN A 52 -15.84 4.28 -23.45
C GLN A 52 -16.06 3.37 -22.25
N VAL A 53 -16.46 2.13 -22.50
CA VAL A 53 -16.48 1.07 -21.52
C VAL A 53 -15.12 0.39 -21.51
N PHE A 54 -14.47 0.41 -20.36
CA PHE A 54 -13.20 -0.26 -20.13
C PHE A 54 -13.44 -1.65 -19.53
N VAL A 55 -12.84 -2.67 -20.12
CA VAL A 55 -12.93 -4.05 -19.62
C VAL A 55 -11.51 -4.59 -19.38
N PRO A 56 -11.19 -5.10 -18.17
CA PRO A 56 -9.86 -5.64 -17.91
C PRO A 56 -9.50 -6.77 -18.87
N THR A 57 -8.32 -6.72 -19.44
CA THR A 57 -7.81 -7.78 -20.34
C THR A 57 -7.14 -8.90 -19.59
N LYS A 58 -6.54 -8.57 -18.42
CA LYS A 58 -5.84 -9.51 -17.54
C LYS A 58 -6.73 -9.90 -16.35
N ASP A 59 -6.44 -11.01 -15.70
CA ASP A 59 -7.19 -11.53 -14.55
C ASP A 59 -6.41 -11.40 -13.22
N TYR A 60 -5.30 -10.68 -13.18
CA TYR A 60 -4.41 -10.57 -12.01
C TYR A 60 -5.09 -10.07 -10.73
N PHE A 61 -6.18 -9.31 -10.88
CA PHE A 61 -6.93 -8.74 -9.76
C PHE A 61 -8.36 -9.31 -9.67
N GLY A 62 -8.54 -10.57 -10.04
CA GLY A 62 -9.87 -11.19 -10.02
C GLY A 62 -10.87 -10.54 -10.98
N GLY A 63 -10.38 -9.95 -12.07
CA GLY A 63 -11.20 -9.27 -13.08
C GLY A 63 -11.45 -7.79 -12.80
N LEU A 64 -10.72 -7.16 -11.87
CA LEU A 64 -10.67 -5.70 -11.67
C LEU A 64 -9.50 -5.07 -12.44
N TYR A 65 -9.57 -3.76 -12.64
CA TYR A 65 -8.38 -2.94 -12.87
C TYR A 65 -7.63 -2.70 -11.56
N GLY A 66 -6.31 -2.53 -11.65
CA GLY A 66 -5.43 -2.33 -10.50
C GLY A 66 -5.87 -1.19 -9.58
N VAL A 67 -6.37 -0.08 -10.12
CA VAL A 67 -6.87 1.06 -9.35
C VAL A 67 -7.98 0.69 -8.36
N PHE A 68 -8.86 -0.23 -8.72
CA PHE A 68 -9.92 -0.71 -7.83
C PHE A 68 -9.40 -1.80 -6.91
N ALA A 69 -8.46 -2.62 -7.39
CA ALA A 69 -7.81 -3.65 -6.59
C ALA A 69 -6.99 -3.07 -5.43
N ASP A 70 -6.37 -1.89 -5.61
CA ASP A 70 -5.66 -1.19 -4.54
C ASP A 70 -6.56 -0.76 -3.37
N SER A 71 -7.88 -0.70 -3.57
CA SER A 71 -8.84 -0.46 -2.50
C SER A 71 -9.19 -1.72 -1.72
N LEU A 72 -8.91 -2.91 -2.26
CA LEU A 72 -9.21 -4.18 -1.59
C LEU A 72 -8.16 -4.50 -0.53
N PRO A 73 -8.56 -5.12 0.58
CA PRO A 73 -7.63 -5.57 1.59
C PRO A 73 -6.72 -6.69 1.07
N ASP A 74 -5.46 -6.66 1.49
CA ASP A 74 -4.51 -7.74 1.28
C ASP A 74 -4.68 -8.88 2.30
N ASN A 75 -3.64 -9.67 2.52
CA ASN A 75 -3.70 -10.93 3.25
C ASN A 75 -4.29 -10.80 4.66
N TRP A 76 -3.88 -9.80 5.46
CA TRP A 76 -4.42 -9.62 6.81
C TRP A 76 -5.90 -9.24 6.80
N GLY A 77 -6.27 -8.19 6.09
CA GLY A 77 -7.66 -7.75 6.00
C GLY A 77 -8.57 -8.79 5.34
N ARG A 78 -8.07 -9.51 4.32
CA ARG A 78 -8.78 -10.62 3.69
C ARG A 78 -9.02 -11.78 4.66
N LEU A 79 -8.03 -12.09 5.52
CA LEU A 79 -8.18 -13.11 6.57
C LEU A 79 -9.29 -12.72 7.55
N LEU A 80 -9.27 -11.48 8.06
CA LEU A 80 -10.31 -10.96 8.96
C LEU A 80 -11.69 -11.01 8.30
N LEU A 81 -11.81 -10.48 7.08
CA LEU A 81 -13.07 -10.49 6.34
C LEU A 81 -13.62 -11.91 6.14
N ASN A 82 -12.78 -12.84 5.71
CA ASN A 82 -13.22 -14.21 5.46
C ASN A 82 -13.69 -14.92 6.74
N ARG A 83 -13.03 -14.65 7.88
CA ARG A 83 -13.48 -15.19 9.18
C ARG A 83 -14.82 -14.59 9.60
N LEU A 84 -14.93 -13.26 9.53
CA LEU A 84 -16.16 -12.54 9.86
C LEU A 84 -17.35 -13.05 9.06
N LEU A 85 -17.18 -13.22 7.75
CA LEU A 85 -18.23 -13.77 6.88
C LEU A 85 -18.65 -15.18 7.31
N ARG A 86 -17.69 -16.06 7.63
CA ARG A 86 -17.98 -17.43 8.10
C ARG A 86 -18.72 -17.45 9.42
N GLU A 87 -18.36 -16.56 10.36
CA GLU A 87 -19.06 -16.39 11.63
C GLU A 87 -20.52 -15.98 11.40
N HIS A 88 -20.76 -15.09 10.45
CA HIS A 88 -22.10 -14.70 10.00
C HIS A 88 -22.75 -15.72 9.02
N LYS A 89 -22.24 -16.96 8.95
CA LYS A 89 -22.76 -18.04 8.10
C LYS A 89 -22.82 -17.67 6.61
N GLN A 90 -21.89 -16.83 6.16
CA GLN A 90 -21.72 -16.45 4.77
C GLN A 90 -20.47 -17.13 4.20
N ASP A 91 -20.55 -17.55 2.95
CA ASP A 91 -19.44 -18.19 2.25
C ASP A 91 -18.57 -17.13 1.53
N PRO A 92 -17.33 -16.90 1.97
CA PRO A 92 -16.45 -15.90 1.36
C PRO A 92 -16.13 -16.17 -0.13
N ASP A 93 -16.21 -17.45 -0.55
CA ASP A 93 -15.85 -17.85 -1.91
C ASP A 93 -16.96 -17.55 -2.93
N LYS A 94 -18.17 -17.23 -2.44
CA LYS A 94 -19.30 -16.79 -3.27
C LYS A 94 -19.32 -15.29 -3.54
N LEU A 95 -18.47 -14.50 -2.87
CA LEU A 95 -18.41 -13.08 -3.07
C LEU A 95 -17.72 -12.74 -4.40
N THR A 96 -18.35 -11.88 -5.17
CA THR A 96 -17.73 -11.26 -6.33
C THR A 96 -16.73 -10.18 -5.90
N VAL A 97 -15.88 -9.72 -6.81
CA VAL A 97 -15.01 -8.58 -6.54
C VAL A 97 -15.78 -7.29 -6.24
N LEU A 98 -16.97 -7.11 -6.85
CA LEU A 98 -17.84 -5.97 -6.54
C LEU A 98 -18.44 -6.09 -5.13
N ASP A 99 -18.83 -7.30 -4.69
CA ASP A 99 -19.28 -7.51 -3.30
C ASP A 99 -18.19 -7.12 -2.30
N ARG A 100 -16.93 -7.45 -2.59
CA ARG A 100 -15.78 -7.07 -1.75
C ARG A 100 -15.55 -5.56 -1.73
N LEU A 101 -15.65 -4.88 -2.88
CA LEU A 101 -15.57 -3.42 -2.96
C LEU A 101 -16.74 -2.73 -2.23
N ALA A 102 -17.96 -3.28 -2.30
CA ALA A 102 -19.10 -2.79 -1.54
C ALA A 102 -18.90 -2.92 -0.02
N ILE A 103 -18.19 -3.96 0.43
CA ILE A 103 -17.81 -4.14 1.84
C ILE A 103 -16.73 -3.13 2.25
N VAL A 104 -15.77 -2.85 1.39
CA VAL A 104 -14.76 -1.79 1.61
C VAL A 104 -15.43 -0.42 1.71
N GLY A 105 -16.40 -0.13 0.82
CA GLY A 105 -17.18 1.11 0.85
C GLY A 105 -16.30 2.36 0.96
N LYS A 106 -16.36 3.03 2.12
CA LYS A 106 -15.56 4.23 2.44
C LYS A 106 -14.27 3.96 3.21
N SER A 107 -14.02 2.74 3.68
CA SER A 107 -12.91 2.44 4.60
C SER A 107 -11.58 2.14 3.89
N GLY A 108 -11.57 1.96 2.57
CA GLY A 108 -10.39 1.60 1.79
C GLY A 108 -9.26 2.63 1.80
N MET A 109 -8.10 2.20 1.33
CA MET A 109 -6.96 3.07 1.07
C MET A 109 -7.25 4.02 -0.10
N GLY A 110 -6.56 5.17 -0.13
CA GLY A 110 -6.73 6.17 -1.17
C GLY A 110 -8.06 6.94 -1.08
N ALA A 111 -8.48 7.55 -2.18
CA ALA A 111 -9.63 8.45 -2.21
C ALA A 111 -10.91 7.84 -2.77
N LEU A 112 -10.83 6.74 -3.50
CA LEU A 112 -12.02 6.13 -4.10
C LEU A 112 -12.92 5.50 -3.04
N THR A 113 -14.24 5.64 -3.25
CA THR A 113 -15.27 5.02 -2.41
C THR A 113 -16.33 4.36 -3.28
N TYR A 114 -17.04 3.39 -2.72
CA TYR A 114 -17.94 2.51 -3.48
C TYR A 114 -19.32 2.49 -2.87
N TYR A 115 -20.36 2.60 -3.73
CA TYR A 115 -21.75 2.58 -3.32
C TYR A 115 -22.58 1.65 -4.22
N PRO A 116 -23.52 0.86 -3.67
CA PRO A 116 -23.92 0.82 -2.26
C PRO A 116 -22.86 0.23 -1.35
N GLU A 117 -22.70 0.82 -0.15
CA GLU A 117 -21.81 0.33 0.88
C GLU A 117 -22.50 -0.75 1.74
N ARG A 118 -21.79 -1.82 2.06
CA ARG A 118 -22.25 -2.85 3.00
C ARG A 118 -21.59 -2.66 4.35
N LYS A 119 -22.33 -2.07 5.29
CA LYS A 119 -21.83 -1.78 6.64
C LYS A 119 -21.93 -2.98 7.56
N PHE A 120 -20.92 -3.16 8.40
CA PHE A 120 -20.99 -3.95 9.63
C PHE A 120 -21.31 -3.03 10.81
N PRO A 121 -21.89 -3.58 11.92
CA PRO A 121 -22.24 -2.78 13.09
C PRO A 121 -21.04 -1.97 13.63
N GLU A 122 -21.25 -0.70 13.95
CA GLU A 122 -20.24 0.17 14.54
C GLU A 122 -20.30 0.07 16.06
N GLN A 123 -19.16 -0.20 16.70
CA GLN A 123 -18.94 0.04 18.13
C GLN A 123 -17.83 1.06 18.29
N GLN A 124 -18.01 2.00 19.20
CA GLN A 124 -16.96 2.94 19.58
C GLN A 124 -16.25 2.42 20.82
N ASP A 125 -14.98 2.04 20.68
CA ASP A 125 -14.10 1.73 21.80
C ASP A 125 -12.74 2.40 21.58
N ASN A 126 -12.09 2.72 22.70
CA ASN A 126 -10.72 3.22 22.71
C ASN A 126 -9.82 2.00 23.01
N PRO A 127 -9.29 1.32 21.99
CA PRO A 127 -8.73 -0.02 22.17
C PRO A 127 -7.40 0.01 22.92
N ASP A 128 -7.22 -0.92 23.85
CA ASP A 128 -5.93 -1.25 24.42
C ASP A 128 -5.08 -1.98 23.34
N LEU A 129 -3.93 -1.39 22.96
CA LEU A 129 -3.07 -1.94 21.92
C LEU A 129 -2.52 -3.32 22.28
N ASP A 130 -2.21 -3.57 23.57
CA ASP A 130 -1.74 -4.87 24.03
C ASP A 130 -2.85 -5.92 23.98
N GLU A 131 -4.09 -5.55 24.25
CA GLU A 131 -5.25 -6.42 24.08
C GLU A 131 -5.43 -6.78 22.61
N LEU A 132 -5.49 -5.77 21.73
CA LEU A 132 -5.63 -6.01 20.29
C LEU A 132 -4.50 -6.86 19.71
N ALA A 133 -3.26 -6.67 20.16
CA ALA A 133 -2.13 -7.48 19.73
C ALA A 133 -2.32 -8.95 20.11
N ARG A 134 -2.81 -9.24 21.34
CA ARG A 134 -3.13 -10.62 21.76
C ARG A 134 -4.26 -11.23 20.93
N GLU A 135 -5.30 -10.46 20.64
CA GLU A 135 -6.42 -10.93 19.83
C GLU A 135 -5.99 -11.19 18.38
N CYS A 136 -5.10 -10.36 17.81
CA CYS A 136 -4.47 -10.64 16.53
C CYS A 136 -3.70 -11.96 16.53
N GLN A 137 -2.98 -12.28 17.61
CA GLN A 137 -2.28 -13.58 17.74
C GLN A 137 -3.26 -14.75 17.76
N LYS A 138 -4.38 -14.66 18.47
CA LYS A 138 -5.43 -15.69 18.43
C LYS A 138 -5.92 -15.92 17.01
N ILE A 139 -6.15 -14.83 16.25
CA ILE A 139 -6.54 -14.92 14.84
C ILE A 139 -5.50 -15.70 14.03
N LEU A 140 -4.22 -15.39 14.17
CA LEU A 140 -3.14 -16.08 13.45
C LEU A 140 -3.02 -17.55 13.82
N ASN A 141 -3.21 -17.88 15.10
CA ASN A 141 -3.18 -19.24 15.62
C ASN A 141 -4.46 -20.05 15.30
N THR A 142 -5.41 -19.46 14.59
CA THR A 142 -6.72 -20.10 14.32
C THR A 142 -7.54 -20.36 15.58
N GLU A 143 -7.31 -19.59 16.64
CA GLU A 143 -8.07 -19.60 17.88
C GLU A 143 -9.33 -18.72 17.77
N TYR A 144 -10.28 -18.95 18.70
CA TYR A 144 -11.48 -18.12 18.81
C TYR A 144 -11.15 -16.77 19.45
N THR A 145 -11.82 -15.72 18.98
CA THR A 145 -11.84 -14.39 19.57
C THR A 145 -13.25 -13.81 19.51
N ASP A 146 -13.69 -13.13 20.53
CA ASP A 146 -14.91 -12.34 20.55
C ASP A 146 -14.73 -10.89 20.03
N LYS A 147 -13.48 -10.55 19.64
CA LYS A 147 -13.09 -9.23 19.11
C LYS A 147 -12.97 -9.19 17.59
N LEU A 148 -13.51 -10.18 16.86
CA LEU A 148 -13.32 -10.27 15.41
C LEU A 148 -13.93 -9.08 14.68
N ASP A 149 -15.14 -8.64 15.07
CA ASP A 149 -15.81 -7.47 14.51
C ASP A 149 -14.97 -6.19 14.70
N GLU A 150 -14.40 -6.01 15.89
CA GLU A 150 -13.55 -4.86 16.23
C GLU A 150 -12.25 -4.88 15.41
N LEU A 151 -11.56 -6.02 15.35
CA LEU A 151 -10.35 -6.19 14.56
C LEU A 151 -10.60 -5.95 13.07
N TYR A 152 -11.74 -6.43 12.54
CA TYR A 152 -12.11 -6.18 11.17
C TYR A 152 -12.39 -4.69 10.91
N ARG A 153 -13.14 -4.03 11.79
CA ARG A 153 -13.43 -2.60 11.67
C ARG A 153 -12.16 -1.75 11.67
N LEU A 154 -11.19 -2.10 12.51
CA LEU A 154 -9.92 -1.36 12.65
C LEU A 154 -8.89 -1.73 11.59
N GLY A 155 -8.83 -2.97 11.14
CA GLY A 155 -7.75 -3.45 10.27
C GLY A 155 -8.18 -4.15 8.99
N GLY A 156 -9.47 -4.44 8.83
CA GLY A 156 -9.99 -5.30 7.77
C GLY A 156 -9.90 -4.74 6.35
N THR A 157 -9.63 -3.44 6.19
CA THR A 157 -9.43 -2.79 4.88
C THR A 157 -7.99 -2.32 4.67
N SER A 158 -7.06 -2.69 5.58
CA SER A 158 -5.66 -2.36 5.46
C SER A 158 -4.93 -3.24 4.43
N GLY A 159 -3.92 -2.69 3.78
CA GLY A 159 -3.00 -3.45 2.93
C GLY A 159 -1.94 -4.22 3.72
N GLY A 160 -1.29 -5.22 3.08
CA GLY A 160 -0.18 -5.99 3.62
C GLY A 160 -0.59 -7.22 4.45
N ALA A 161 0.41 -8.04 4.81
CA ALA A 161 0.19 -9.36 5.43
C ALA A 161 0.20 -9.33 6.95
N ARG A 162 0.90 -8.39 7.59
CA ARG A 162 1.07 -8.34 9.05
C ARG A 162 -0.16 -7.74 9.74
N PRO A 163 -0.50 -8.21 10.95
CA PRO A 163 -1.58 -7.63 11.75
C PRO A 163 -1.36 -6.15 11.98
N LYS A 164 -2.40 -5.38 11.75
CA LYS A 164 -2.40 -3.92 11.93
C LYS A 164 -3.79 -3.37 12.13
N ILE A 165 -3.85 -2.20 12.69
CA ILE A 165 -5.07 -1.41 12.80
C ILE A 165 -4.87 -0.03 12.17
N MET A 166 -5.97 0.58 11.76
CA MET A 166 -6.08 1.97 11.37
C MET A 166 -6.90 2.69 12.43
N THR A 167 -6.36 3.75 12.99
CA THR A 167 -7.00 4.47 14.09
C THR A 167 -6.70 5.96 14.03
N SER A 168 -7.63 6.77 14.52
CA SER A 168 -7.42 8.21 14.63
C SER A 168 -6.74 8.55 15.97
N ILE A 169 -5.72 9.40 15.92
CA ILE A 169 -5.06 9.96 17.11
C ILE A 169 -5.09 11.49 16.96
N GLY A 170 -5.94 12.14 17.72
CA GLY A 170 -6.27 13.54 17.49
C GLY A 170 -6.96 13.72 16.13
N ASN A 171 -6.40 14.58 15.29
CA ASN A 171 -6.90 14.84 13.93
C ASN A 171 -6.07 14.10 12.85
N GLU A 172 -5.33 13.08 13.22
CA GLU A 172 -4.45 12.35 12.31
C GLU A 172 -4.84 10.88 12.25
N GLU A 173 -4.74 10.30 11.07
CA GLU A 173 -4.99 8.88 10.84
C GLU A 173 -3.67 8.10 10.86
N TRP A 174 -3.63 7.04 11.65
CA TRP A 174 -2.46 6.20 11.89
C TRP A 174 -2.71 4.76 11.50
N ILE A 175 -1.66 4.09 11.05
CA ILE A 175 -1.57 2.64 10.94
C ILE A 175 -0.62 2.18 12.04
N ILE A 176 -1.08 1.28 12.92
CA ILE A 176 -0.28 0.67 13.98
C ILE A 176 -0.13 -0.82 13.69
N LYS A 177 1.10 -1.31 13.61
CA LYS A 177 1.43 -2.71 13.30
C LYS A 177 1.73 -3.51 14.55
N PHE A 178 1.23 -4.73 14.59
CA PHE A 178 1.49 -5.68 15.67
C PHE A 178 2.49 -6.75 15.21
N PRO A 179 3.45 -7.15 16.07
CA PRO A 179 4.39 -8.21 15.74
C PRO A 179 3.68 -9.55 15.62
N VAL A 180 4.14 -10.41 14.73
CA VAL A 180 3.75 -11.82 14.70
C VAL A 180 4.80 -12.65 15.46
N HIS A 181 4.43 -13.86 15.90
CA HIS A 181 5.30 -14.68 16.74
C HIS A 181 6.70 -14.91 16.13
N VAL A 182 6.76 -15.07 14.80
CA VAL A 182 8.02 -15.30 14.07
C VAL A 182 8.92 -14.08 13.98
N ASP A 183 8.39 -12.85 14.15
CA ASP A 183 9.15 -11.61 14.07
C ASP A 183 9.89 -11.25 15.34
N GLY A 184 9.53 -11.92 16.46
CA GLY A 184 10.06 -11.58 17.77
C GLY A 184 9.47 -10.30 18.36
N LYS A 185 9.87 -10.00 19.61
CA LYS A 185 9.35 -8.85 20.37
C LYS A 185 9.90 -7.50 19.92
N ASP A 186 10.89 -7.50 19.06
CA ASP A 186 11.64 -6.31 18.64
C ASP A 186 11.19 -5.78 17.29
N ALA A 187 10.29 -6.46 16.58
CA ALA A 187 9.88 -6.11 15.22
C ALA A 187 9.41 -4.66 15.07
N GLY A 188 8.58 -4.16 16.00
CA GLY A 188 8.12 -2.78 15.96
C GLY A 188 9.26 -1.77 16.17
N LYS A 189 10.19 -2.08 17.11
CA LYS A 189 11.37 -1.25 17.34
C LYS A 189 12.30 -1.24 16.13
N MET A 190 12.53 -2.40 15.51
CA MET A 190 13.35 -2.52 14.31
C MET A 190 12.78 -1.68 13.16
N GLU A 191 11.48 -1.80 12.85
CA GLU A 191 10.84 -1.00 11.79
C GLU A 191 10.91 0.51 12.10
N TYR A 192 10.81 0.90 13.38
CA TYR A 192 10.99 2.29 13.79
C TYR A 192 12.43 2.77 13.55
N ASP A 193 13.44 1.98 13.88
CA ASP A 193 14.86 2.32 13.65
C ASP A 193 15.15 2.42 12.15
N TYR A 194 14.60 1.52 11.33
CA TYR A 194 14.67 1.61 9.87
C TYR A 194 14.08 2.90 9.35
N SER A 195 12.92 3.32 9.88
CA SER A 195 12.29 4.58 9.50
C SER A 195 13.13 5.81 9.88
N CYS A 196 13.85 5.74 11.01
CA CYS A 196 14.77 6.79 11.43
C CYS A 196 16.01 6.84 10.53
N CYS A 197 16.57 5.68 10.17
CA CYS A 197 17.69 5.57 9.23
C CYS A 197 17.29 6.08 7.84
N ALA A 198 16.13 5.70 7.33
CA ALA A 198 15.62 6.17 6.03
C ALA A 198 15.52 7.71 5.97
N ARG A 199 15.00 8.34 7.03
CA ARG A 199 14.98 9.82 7.11
C ARG A 199 16.39 10.42 7.13
N LYS A 200 17.34 9.77 7.82
CA LYS A 200 18.76 10.19 7.82
C LYS A 200 19.40 10.06 6.45
N CYS A 201 18.94 9.09 5.64
CA CYS A 201 19.31 8.92 4.22
C CYS A 201 18.54 9.85 3.27
N GLU A 202 17.91 10.90 3.77
CA GLU A 202 17.09 11.87 2.99
C GLU A 202 15.93 11.20 2.22
N ILE A 203 15.44 10.05 2.68
CA ILE A 203 14.23 9.42 2.15
C ILE A 203 13.03 10.02 2.87
N THR A 204 12.11 10.58 2.09
CA THR A 204 10.85 11.12 2.63
C THR A 204 10.01 9.99 3.20
N MET A 205 9.72 10.07 4.51
CA MET A 205 8.85 9.16 5.26
C MET A 205 7.69 9.93 5.85
N SER A 206 6.53 9.30 6.01
CA SER A 206 5.50 9.81 6.91
C SER A 206 6.03 9.87 8.35
N GLU A 207 5.34 10.61 9.21
CA GLU A 207 5.66 10.58 10.64
C GLU A 207 5.52 9.15 11.17
N THR A 208 6.49 8.73 11.99
CA THR A 208 6.50 7.41 12.61
C THR A 208 6.68 7.53 14.11
N LYS A 209 6.04 6.66 14.86
CA LYS A 209 6.12 6.59 16.34
C LYS A 209 6.30 5.14 16.78
N LEU A 210 6.97 4.96 17.89
CA LEU A 210 7.00 3.71 18.61
C LEU A 210 6.02 3.81 19.79
N PHE A 211 4.86 3.20 19.67
CA PHE A 211 3.83 3.19 20.71
C PHE A 211 4.24 2.25 21.83
N PRO A 212 4.04 2.64 23.10
CA PRO A 212 4.44 1.84 24.25
C PRO A 212 3.63 0.53 24.31
N SER A 213 4.28 -0.53 24.82
CA SER A 213 3.67 -1.83 25.05
C SER A 213 4.25 -2.45 26.33
N GLY A 214 3.40 -3.19 27.05
CA GLY A 214 3.82 -4.01 28.20
C GLY A 214 4.28 -5.42 27.82
N ILE A 215 4.12 -5.82 26.55
CA ILE A 215 4.38 -7.20 26.09
C ILE A 215 5.48 -7.32 25.03
N CYS A 216 5.86 -6.20 24.40
CA CYS A 216 6.96 -6.13 23.44
C CYS A 216 7.73 -4.81 23.58
N LYS A 217 8.77 -4.58 22.75
CA LYS A 217 9.55 -3.32 22.79
C LYS A 217 8.82 -2.11 22.22
N GLY A 218 7.59 -2.26 21.80
CA GLY A 218 6.71 -1.23 21.28
C GLY A 218 6.12 -1.59 19.93
N TYR A 219 5.03 -0.90 19.57
CA TYR A 219 4.34 -1.06 18.30
C TYR A 219 4.76 0.04 17.35
N PHE A 220 5.20 -0.33 16.17
CA PHE A 220 5.46 0.64 15.10
C PHE A 220 4.17 1.26 14.61
N GLY A 221 4.13 2.57 14.56
CA GLY A 221 3.03 3.31 13.94
C GLY A 221 3.53 4.29 12.91
N THR A 222 2.76 4.45 11.84
CA THR A 222 3.01 5.42 10.79
C THR A 222 1.75 6.22 10.48
N ARG A 223 1.89 7.53 10.31
CA ARG A 223 0.79 8.40 9.89
C ARG A 223 0.43 8.11 8.44
N ARG A 224 -0.86 8.00 8.17
CA ARG A 224 -1.37 7.79 6.80
C ARG A 224 -1.10 9.01 5.93
N PHE A 225 -0.46 8.82 4.79
CA PHE A 225 -0.22 9.89 3.81
C PHE A 225 -1.41 10.09 2.86
N ASP A 226 -2.33 9.14 2.80
CA ASP A 226 -3.56 9.22 2.00
C ASP A 226 -4.72 9.86 2.78
N ARG A 227 -4.45 10.36 3.97
CA ARG A 227 -5.38 11.09 4.85
C ARG A 227 -4.71 12.37 5.35
N VAL A 228 -5.17 13.50 4.87
CA VAL A 228 -4.57 14.80 5.20
C VAL A 228 -5.58 15.65 5.96
N PRO A 229 -5.25 16.18 7.14
CA PRO A 229 -6.09 17.14 7.83
C PRO A 229 -6.43 18.33 6.92
N ASP A 230 -7.70 18.70 6.85
CA ASP A 230 -8.23 19.83 6.10
C ASP A 230 -9.20 20.66 6.97
N GLN A 231 -9.58 21.84 6.49
CA GLN A 231 -10.50 22.76 7.20
C GLN A 231 -11.87 22.11 7.50
N ASN A 232 -12.29 21.16 6.67
CA ASN A 232 -13.56 20.44 6.78
C ASN A 232 -13.42 19.04 7.42
N GLY A 233 -12.23 18.67 7.93
CA GLY A 233 -11.97 17.38 8.53
C GLY A 233 -10.76 16.69 7.95
N ILE A 234 -10.91 15.49 7.41
CA ILE A 234 -9.82 14.70 6.80
C ILE A 234 -10.08 14.54 5.30
N LYS A 235 -9.24 15.18 4.47
CA LYS A 235 -9.22 14.99 3.03
C LYS A 235 -8.57 13.65 2.68
N ARG A 236 -9.17 12.95 1.73
CA ARG A 236 -8.63 11.72 1.14
C ARG A 236 -7.78 12.06 -0.08
N VAL A 237 -6.61 11.44 -0.19
CA VAL A 237 -5.70 11.64 -1.32
C VAL A 237 -5.74 10.42 -2.22
N HIS A 238 -5.93 10.63 -3.51
CA HIS A 238 -5.89 9.54 -4.48
C HIS A 238 -4.48 8.98 -4.60
N MET A 239 -4.39 7.67 -4.55
CA MET A 239 -3.11 6.95 -4.59
C MET A 239 -3.21 5.71 -5.47
N LEU A 240 -2.09 5.36 -6.09
CA LEU A 240 -1.92 4.11 -6.84
C LEU A 240 -0.56 3.51 -6.55
N THR A 241 -0.55 2.20 -6.33
CA THR A 241 0.69 1.44 -6.27
C THR A 241 1.29 1.20 -7.67
N ALA A 242 2.58 0.89 -7.75
CA ALA A 242 3.20 0.47 -9.00
C ALA A 242 2.54 -0.81 -9.54
N ALA A 243 2.08 -1.71 -8.65
CA ALA A 243 1.30 -2.89 -9.03
C ALA A 243 0.03 -2.52 -9.80
N ALA A 244 -0.74 -1.56 -9.27
CA ALA A 244 -1.97 -1.09 -9.90
C ALA A 244 -1.71 -0.32 -11.21
N LEU A 245 -0.69 0.54 -11.23
CA LEU A 245 -0.33 1.33 -12.42
C LEU A 245 0.12 0.48 -13.60
N LEU A 246 0.91 -0.57 -13.32
CA LEU A 246 1.49 -1.45 -14.34
C LEU A 246 0.65 -2.70 -14.59
N GLU A 247 -0.47 -2.87 -13.88
CA GLU A 247 -1.33 -4.07 -13.93
C GLU A 247 -0.49 -5.34 -13.70
N LEU A 248 0.24 -5.39 -12.57
CA LEU A 248 1.12 -6.49 -12.18
C LEU A 248 0.53 -7.30 -11.04
N ASP A 249 0.64 -8.61 -11.13
CA ASP A 249 0.44 -9.50 -9.99
C ASP A 249 1.64 -9.38 -9.04
N PHE A 250 1.43 -8.80 -7.86
CA PHE A 250 2.50 -8.58 -6.89
C PHE A 250 2.96 -9.89 -6.21
N GLU A 251 2.16 -10.96 -6.27
CA GLU A 251 2.52 -12.30 -5.77
C GLU A 251 3.51 -13.00 -6.73
N GLN A 252 3.65 -12.50 -7.97
CA GLN A 252 4.60 -13.00 -8.97
C GLN A 252 5.70 -11.94 -9.23
N PRO A 253 6.87 -12.05 -8.59
CA PRO A 253 7.98 -11.11 -8.79
C PRO A 253 8.37 -11.00 -10.26
N SER A 254 8.15 -9.84 -10.86
CA SER A 254 8.45 -9.58 -12.27
C SER A 254 8.94 -8.16 -12.51
N LEU A 255 9.17 -7.40 -11.44
CA LEU A 255 9.56 -5.99 -11.52
C LEU A 255 11.09 -5.86 -11.40
N ASP A 256 11.62 -4.87 -12.12
CA ASP A 256 13.00 -4.42 -12.01
C ASP A 256 13.02 -2.92 -11.73
N TYR A 257 14.03 -2.43 -11.02
CA TYR A 257 14.14 -1.01 -10.69
C TYR A 257 14.30 -0.11 -11.92
N HIS A 258 14.79 -0.62 -13.05
CA HIS A 258 14.74 0.12 -14.33
C HIS A 258 13.29 0.48 -14.69
N SER A 259 12.36 -0.45 -14.51
CA SER A 259 10.93 -0.23 -14.76
C SER A 259 10.32 0.75 -13.78
N LEU A 260 10.68 0.67 -12.47
CA LEU A 260 10.23 1.62 -11.46
C LEU A 260 10.76 3.04 -11.71
N MET A 261 12.04 3.19 -12.06
CA MET A 261 12.62 4.48 -12.42
C MET A 261 11.93 5.08 -13.65
N LYS A 262 11.67 4.25 -14.67
CA LYS A 262 10.94 4.68 -15.87
C LYS A 262 9.51 5.07 -15.55
N LEU A 263 8.79 4.29 -14.72
CA LEU A 263 7.44 4.61 -14.25
C LEU A 263 7.43 5.95 -13.53
N THR A 264 8.35 6.15 -12.58
CA THR A 264 8.49 7.41 -11.83
C THR A 264 8.67 8.59 -12.78
N LYS A 265 9.60 8.49 -13.72
CA LYS A 265 9.85 9.57 -14.72
C LYS A 265 8.61 9.92 -15.52
N ILE A 266 7.94 8.92 -16.07
CA ILE A 266 6.77 9.14 -16.93
C ILE A 266 5.63 9.74 -16.10
N LEU A 267 5.33 9.16 -14.95
CA LEU A 267 4.17 9.52 -14.14
C LEU A 267 4.33 10.92 -13.50
N THR A 268 5.53 11.24 -13.02
CA THR A 268 5.83 12.53 -12.39
C THR A 268 6.32 13.61 -13.37
N LYS A 269 6.24 13.33 -14.68
CA LYS A 269 6.69 14.24 -15.76
C LYS A 269 8.16 14.67 -15.58
N ASP A 270 9.04 13.68 -15.36
CA ASP A 270 10.49 13.88 -15.13
C ASP A 270 10.84 14.76 -13.91
N HIS A 271 9.99 14.79 -12.89
CA HIS A 271 10.30 15.55 -11.67
C HIS A 271 11.53 14.95 -10.97
N TYR A 272 12.65 15.69 -11.05
CA TYR A 272 13.96 15.19 -10.61
C TYR A 272 13.99 14.70 -9.16
N ALA A 273 13.31 15.41 -8.25
CA ALA A 273 13.28 15.02 -6.84
C ALA A 273 12.59 13.65 -6.60
N ASP A 274 11.55 13.32 -7.38
CA ASP A 274 10.88 12.01 -7.28
C ASP A 274 11.77 10.90 -7.85
N VAL A 275 12.49 11.19 -8.95
CA VAL A 275 13.44 10.26 -9.57
C VAL A 275 14.61 9.97 -8.61
N GLU A 276 15.20 11.02 -8.02
CA GLU A 276 16.27 10.85 -7.01
C GLU A 276 15.74 10.14 -5.76
N SER A 277 14.54 10.44 -5.29
CA SER A 277 13.92 9.76 -4.15
C SER A 277 13.70 8.27 -4.41
N MET A 278 13.27 7.88 -5.62
CA MET A 278 13.15 6.47 -6.00
C MET A 278 14.52 5.79 -6.03
N PHE A 279 15.55 6.45 -6.55
CA PHE A 279 16.91 5.94 -6.55
C PHE A 279 17.45 5.73 -5.12
N ARG A 280 17.21 6.68 -4.20
CA ARG A 280 17.57 6.56 -2.78
C ARG A 280 16.87 5.37 -2.12
N ARG A 281 15.57 5.15 -2.40
CA ARG A 281 14.84 3.97 -1.89
C ARG A 281 15.43 2.66 -2.38
N MET A 282 15.78 2.58 -3.65
CA MET A 282 16.47 1.41 -4.21
C MET A 282 17.78 1.13 -3.48
N CYS A 283 18.65 2.15 -3.33
CA CYS A 283 19.92 2.00 -2.59
C CYS A 283 19.68 1.57 -1.13
N PHE A 284 18.69 2.17 -0.46
CA PHE A 284 18.34 1.80 0.91
C PHE A 284 17.86 0.36 1.01
N ASN A 285 16.95 -0.07 0.14
CA ASN A 285 16.45 -1.45 0.14
C ASN A 285 17.58 -2.46 -0.03
N VAL A 286 18.55 -2.16 -0.90
CA VAL A 286 19.71 -3.03 -1.12
C VAL A 286 20.58 -3.10 0.13
N PHE A 287 21.07 -1.97 0.64
CA PHE A 287 22.01 -1.96 1.76
C PHE A 287 21.38 -2.35 3.10
N ALA A 288 20.11 -2.01 3.32
CA ALA A 288 19.36 -2.34 4.53
C ALA A 288 18.69 -3.72 4.49
N HIS A 289 18.98 -4.52 3.47
CA HIS A 289 18.39 -5.85 3.25
C HIS A 289 16.86 -5.87 3.35
N ASN A 290 16.19 -4.81 2.85
CA ASN A 290 14.74 -4.82 2.67
C ASN A 290 14.39 -5.50 1.35
N ARG A 291 14.34 -6.83 1.36
CA ARG A 291 14.11 -7.65 0.15
C ARG A 291 12.64 -7.83 -0.21
N ASP A 292 11.73 -7.44 0.68
CA ASP A 292 10.28 -7.45 0.41
C ASP A 292 9.84 -6.16 -0.32
N ASP A 293 10.64 -5.75 -1.30
CA ASP A 293 10.47 -4.56 -2.12
C ASP A 293 9.55 -4.81 -3.33
N HIS A 294 8.40 -5.42 -3.07
CA HIS A 294 7.44 -5.75 -4.12
C HIS A 294 6.67 -4.51 -4.65
N SER A 295 6.02 -4.67 -5.80
CA SER A 295 5.38 -3.58 -6.55
C SER A 295 4.31 -2.80 -5.79
N LYS A 296 3.71 -3.35 -4.72
CA LYS A 296 2.77 -2.63 -3.85
C LYS A 296 3.45 -1.72 -2.82
N ASN A 297 4.77 -1.82 -2.61
CA ASN A 297 5.53 -0.96 -1.69
C ASN A 297 6.00 0.36 -2.33
N PHE A 298 5.62 0.60 -3.59
CA PHE A 298 5.90 1.83 -4.30
C PHE A 298 4.60 2.49 -4.72
N THR A 299 4.24 3.60 -4.08
CA THR A 299 2.98 4.31 -4.28
C THR A 299 3.21 5.70 -4.83
N TYR A 300 2.25 6.16 -5.63
CA TYR A 300 2.20 7.52 -6.15
C TYR A 300 0.90 8.18 -5.71
N LEU A 301 0.98 9.47 -5.38
CA LEU A 301 -0.14 10.31 -4.95
C LEU A 301 -0.49 11.29 -6.05
N TYR A 302 -1.78 11.52 -6.25
CA TYR A 302 -2.26 12.54 -7.17
C TYR A 302 -2.47 13.86 -6.45
N ASP A 303 -1.76 14.89 -6.88
CA ASP A 303 -1.91 16.28 -6.47
C ASP A 303 -2.94 16.94 -7.38
N GLU A 304 -4.18 17.06 -6.89
CA GLU A 304 -5.31 17.61 -7.65
C GLU A 304 -5.13 19.09 -8.01
N GLU A 305 -4.48 19.88 -7.13
CA GLU A 305 -4.25 21.31 -7.37
C GLU A 305 -3.28 21.55 -8.52
N LYS A 306 -2.31 20.63 -8.70
CA LYS A 306 -1.28 20.75 -9.74
C LYS A 306 -1.51 19.85 -10.94
N ASP A 307 -2.57 19.02 -10.93
CA ASP A 307 -2.80 17.95 -11.92
C ASP A 307 -1.54 17.12 -12.17
N GLN A 308 -0.96 16.60 -11.10
CA GLN A 308 0.33 15.90 -11.14
C GLN A 308 0.37 14.72 -10.19
N TRP A 309 1.03 13.67 -10.63
CA TRP A 309 1.42 12.57 -9.76
C TRP A 309 2.78 12.86 -9.10
N ARG A 310 2.94 12.43 -7.86
CA ARG A 310 4.16 12.51 -7.07
C ARG A 310 4.43 11.18 -6.39
N LEU A 311 5.70 10.86 -6.19
CA LEU A 311 6.08 9.72 -5.39
C LEU A 311 5.62 9.92 -3.94
N SER A 312 4.94 8.93 -3.34
CA SER A 312 4.49 8.99 -1.95
C SER A 312 5.67 9.03 -0.98
N PRO A 313 5.50 9.38 0.30
CA PRO A 313 6.44 8.98 1.34
C PRO A 313 6.71 7.48 1.28
N ALA A 314 7.92 7.04 1.64
CA ALA A 314 8.26 5.64 1.72
C ALA A 314 7.59 4.98 2.94
N TYR A 315 7.31 3.70 2.85
CA TYR A 315 6.69 2.88 3.89
C TYR A 315 7.14 1.42 3.76
N ASP A 316 6.88 0.62 4.78
CA ASP A 316 7.26 -0.79 4.82
C ASP A 316 8.77 -1.01 4.58
N LEU A 317 9.60 -0.08 5.10
CA LEU A 317 11.05 -0.23 5.12
C LEU A 317 11.46 -0.95 6.40
N THR A 318 11.84 -2.22 6.28
CA THR A 318 12.30 -3.05 7.39
C THR A 318 13.18 -4.18 6.87
N TYR A 319 13.96 -4.80 7.73
CA TYR A 319 14.67 -6.02 7.35
C TYR A 319 13.70 -7.09 6.84
N SER A 320 14.00 -7.66 5.72
CA SER A 320 13.28 -8.81 5.18
C SER A 320 14.25 -9.74 4.45
N ASN A 321 14.29 -10.99 4.91
CA ASN A 321 14.95 -12.06 4.22
C ASN A 321 13.87 -12.91 3.55
N THR A 322 13.44 -12.56 2.35
CA THR A 322 12.44 -13.29 1.57
C THR A 322 12.75 -14.79 1.51
N TYR A 323 11.79 -15.62 1.09
CA TYR A 323 11.93 -17.09 1.08
C TYR A 323 13.21 -17.61 0.44
N TYR A 324 13.74 -16.89 -0.56
CA TYR A 324 14.95 -17.28 -1.30
C TYR A 324 16.17 -16.38 -1.04
N GLY A 325 16.04 -15.40 -0.13
CA GLY A 325 17.09 -14.40 0.11
C GLY A 325 17.30 -13.44 -1.06
N GLU A 326 16.29 -13.27 -1.93
CA GLU A 326 16.35 -12.40 -3.10
C GLU A 326 15.41 -11.22 -2.96
N HIS A 327 15.77 -10.09 -3.58
CA HIS A 327 14.88 -8.94 -3.74
C HIS A 327 13.68 -9.31 -4.60
N THR A 328 12.49 -8.87 -4.18
CA THR A 328 11.26 -9.03 -4.97
C THR A 328 11.29 -8.17 -6.23
N THR A 329 11.96 -7.02 -6.18
CA THR A 329 12.27 -6.18 -7.34
C THR A 329 13.76 -6.28 -7.65
N THR A 330 14.12 -6.79 -8.84
CA THR A 330 15.53 -6.94 -9.24
C THR A 330 16.20 -5.57 -9.48
N VAL A 331 17.50 -5.50 -9.29
CA VAL A 331 18.32 -4.33 -9.59
C VAL A 331 19.23 -4.68 -10.76
N ASP A 332 19.00 -4.10 -11.92
CA ASP A 332 19.71 -4.41 -13.17
C ASP A 332 19.73 -5.94 -13.46
N GLY A 333 18.57 -6.60 -13.25
CA GLY A 333 18.40 -8.04 -13.42
C GLY A 333 18.95 -8.91 -12.28
N ASN A 334 19.61 -8.34 -11.26
CA ASN A 334 20.14 -9.06 -10.11
C ASN A 334 19.17 -8.96 -8.92
N GLY A 335 18.60 -10.07 -8.47
CA GLY A 335 17.74 -10.13 -7.28
C GLY A 335 18.46 -10.65 -6.04
N LYS A 336 19.54 -11.40 -6.21
CA LYS A 336 20.15 -12.15 -5.11
C LYS A 336 21.13 -11.32 -4.27
N ASP A 337 22.03 -10.64 -4.95
CA ASP A 337 23.09 -9.86 -4.30
C ASP A 337 23.44 -8.63 -5.15
N PRO A 338 22.49 -7.71 -5.36
CA PRO A 338 22.76 -6.48 -6.08
C PRO A 338 23.69 -5.59 -5.26
N GLY A 339 24.65 -4.96 -5.94
CA GLY A 339 25.63 -4.10 -5.31
C GLY A 339 25.75 -2.75 -6.00
N ARG A 340 26.83 -2.04 -5.70
CA ARG A 340 27.12 -0.70 -6.21
C ARG A 340 27.10 -0.60 -7.74
N LYS A 341 27.52 -1.67 -8.43
CA LYS A 341 27.57 -1.72 -9.89
C LYS A 341 26.17 -1.70 -10.49
N GLU A 342 25.28 -2.53 -10.00
CA GLU A 342 23.89 -2.62 -10.45
C GLU A 342 23.12 -1.34 -10.10
N LEU A 343 23.28 -0.81 -8.87
CA LEU A 343 22.71 0.47 -8.46
C LEU A 343 23.11 1.62 -9.41
N LEU A 344 24.39 1.71 -9.71
CA LEU A 344 24.91 2.73 -10.61
C LEU A 344 24.37 2.60 -12.04
N ALA A 345 24.24 1.36 -12.54
CA ALA A 345 23.68 1.09 -13.87
C ALA A 345 22.23 1.58 -13.98
N VAL A 346 21.40 1.29 -12.96
CA VAL A 346 20.02 1.77 -12.90
C VAL A 346 19.95 3.30 -12.87
N GLY A 347 20.75 3.95 -12.01
CA GLY A 347 20.76 5.42 -11.91
C GLY A 347 21.17 6.12 -13.21
N ILE A 348 22.22 5.62 -13.87
CA ILE A 348 22.68 6.16 -15.17
C ILE A 348 21.61 5.97 -16.24
N THR A 349 21.00 4.79 -16.33
CA THR A 349 19.94 4.48 -17.30
C THR A 349 18.71 5.37 -17.08
N ALA A 350 18.41 5.72 -15.83
CA ALA A 350 17.37 6.68 -15.49
C ALA A 350 17.70 8.14 -15.88
N GLY A 351 18.93 8.41 -16.32
CA GLY A 351 19.41 9.74 -16.74
C GLY A 351 20.01 10.57 -15.59
N MET A 352 20.32 9.97 -14.46
CA MET A 352 21.00 10.64 -13.35
C MET A 352 22.50 10.79 -13.68
N LYS A 353 23.12 11.85 -13.15
CA LYS A 353 24.55 12.06 -13.30
C LYS A 353 25.33 11.02 -12.49
N LYS A 354 26.34 10.39 -13.10
CA LYS A 354 27.18 9.35 -12.47
C LYS A 354 27.70 9.77 -11.08
N ASN A 355 28.27 10.98 -10.97
CA ASN A 355 28.82 11.46 -9.70
C ASN A 355 27.72 11.55 -8.63
N ARG A 356 26.51 12.02 -9.00
CA ARG A 356 25.39 12.10 -8.05
C ARG A 356 24.92 10.72 -7.59
N CYS A 357 24.85 9.76 -8.49
CA CYS A 357 24.54 8.36 -8.12
C CYS A 357 25.59 7.82 -7.14
N MET A 358 26.87 8.06 -7.38
CA MET A 358 27.95 7.59 -6.49
C MET A 358 27.86 8.24 -5.11
N GLU A 359 27.64 9.55 -5.04
CA GLU A 359 27.43 10.27 -3.77
C GLU A 359 26.29 9.66 -2.94
N ILE A 360 25.14 9.41 -3.57
CA ILE A 360 23.96 8.82 -2.90
C ILE A 360 24.25 7.40 -2.44
N ILE A 361 24.91 6.59 -3.26
CA ILE A 361 25.30 5.23 -2.91
C ILE A 361 26.21 5.23 -1.67
N ASP A 362 27.27 6.06 -1.68
CA ASP A 362 28.23 6.19 -0.57
C ASP A 362 27.56 6.67 0.71
N GLU A 363 26.68 7.66 0.61
CA GLU A 363 25.94 8.23 1.72
C GLU A 363 25.03 7.18 2.39
N ILE A 364 24.24 6.47 1.58
CA ILE A 364 23.26 5.51 2.10
C ILE A 364 23.96 4.28 2.67
N GLU A 365 24.95 3.71 1.98
CA GLU A 365 25.73 2.57 2.46
C GLU A 365 26.36 2.86 3.82
N ARG A 366 27.00 4.02 3.98
CA ARG A 366 27.58 4.44 5.25
C ARG A 366 26.52 4.62 6.34
N CYS A 367 25.43 5.34 6.04
CA CYS A 367 24.38 5.63 7.01
C CYS A 367 23.67 4.35 7.50
N VAL A 368 23.40 3.43 6.60
CA VAL A 368 22.80 2.11 6.90
C VAL A 368 23.76 1.30 7.77
N GLY A 369 25.05 1.23 7.40
CA GLY A 369 26.06 0.51 8.21
C GLY A 369 26.22 1.08 9.63
N GLU A 370 26.17 2.41 9.79
CA GLU A 370 26.26 3.06 11.10
C GLU A 370 25.01 2.86 11.98
N MET A 371 23.81 2.86 11.38
CA MET A 371 22.56 2.88 12.14
C MET A 371 21.88 1.52 12.25
N LEU A 372 22.05 0.65 11.28
CA LEU A 372 21.34 -0.63 11.19
C LEU A 372 22.28 -1.85 11.23
N GLY A 373 23.59 -1.66 11.42
CA GLY A 373 24.57 -2.74 11.42
C GLY A 373 24.25 -3.90 12.36
N ASP A 374 23.58 -3.62 13.48
CA ASP A 374 23.17 -4.67 14.45
C ASP A 374 22.01 -5.55 13.93
N TYR A 375 21.32 -5.14 12.86
CA TYR A 375 20.20 -5.85 12.25
C TYR A 375 20.59 -6.61 10.96
N LEU A 376 21.76 -6.30 10.36
CA LEU A 376 22.22 -6.81 9.05
C LEU A 376 23.19 -8.04 9.15
#